data_6b731aac455fef439c51eac64ded7ca7
#
_entry.id   6b731aac455fef439c51eac64ded7ca7
#
_cell.length_a   1.000
_cell.length_b   1.000
_cell.length_c   1.000
_cell.angle_alpha   90.00
_cell.angle_beta   90.00
_cell.angle_gamma   90.00
#
_symmetry.space_group_name_H-M   'P 1'
#
loop_
_entity.id
_entity.type
_entity.pdbx_description
1 polymer ?
#
loop_
_entity_poly.entity_id
_entity_poly.type
_entity_poly.pdbx_seq_one_letter_code
_entity_poly.pdbx_strand_id
1 'polypeptide(L)'
;MTTQAAIHSSAKLSDTVIASYISDLEDADLLTRPGSGCNHLAWQLGHLISSEVQLLQSIAPGIGVVLPDGFSDDHAKAANGVDDAKAFRTKQEYLDLYTEVRQASGAALNNATAAELDEDAPEAFRAFCPTVLDMYVLIAAHPMMHAGQFAVVRRQLGKPVLM
;
A
#
# COMPACT_ATOMS: atom_id res chain seq x y z
N MET A 1 4.08 -14.95 21.34
CA MET A 1 3.71 -13.97 20.28
C MET A 1 2.91 -14.75 19.24
N THR A 2 1.72 -14.31 18.87
CA THR A 2 0.90 -14.98 17.85
C THR A 2 1.36 -14.59 16.45
N THR A 3 0.97 -15.36 15.43
CA THR A 3 1.23 -15.06 14.02
C THR A 3 0.66 -13.70 13.64
N GLN A 4 -0.59 -13.40 14.03
CA GLN A 4 -1.21 -12.11 13.79
C GLN A 4 -0.40 -10.95 14.41
N ALA A 5 0.09 -11.12 15.65
CA ALA A 5 0.89 -10.10 16.32
C ALA A 5 2.20 -9.79 15.57
N ALA A 6 2.84 -10.82 14.98
CA ALA A 6 4.04 -10.61 14.18
C ALA A 6 3.74 -9.85 12.89
N ILE A 7 2.63 -10.17 12.19
CA ILE A 7 2.21 -9.46 10.99
C ILE A 7 1.85 -8.00 11.31
N HIS A 8 1.11 -7.76 12.40
CA HIS A 8 0.80 -6.40 12.86
C HIS A 8 2.07 -5.58 13.16
N SER A 9 3.09 -6.20 13.76
CA SER A 9 4.36 -5.51 14.00
C SER A 9 5.05 -5.12 12.70
N SER A 10 5.04 -5.99 11.69
CA SER A 10 5.57 -5.70 10.35
C SER A 10 4.78 -4.59 9.66
N ALA A 11 3.44 -4.68 9.70
CA ALA A 11 2.55 -3.66 9.14
C ALA A 11 2.79 -2.29 9.77
N LYS A 12 2.83 -2.23 11.11
CA LYS A 12 3.11 -0.99 11.84
C LYS A 12 4.46 -0.37 11.47
N LEU A 13 5.49 -1.19 11.27
CA LEU A 13 6.79 -0.69 10.83
C LEU A 13 6.68 -0.05 9.45
N SER A 14 6.04 -0.73 8.48
CA SER A 14 5.83 -0.23 7.14
C SER A 14 5.04 1.09 7.15
N ASP A 15 3.96 1.17 7.94
CA ASP A 15 3.14 2.38 8.08
C ASP A 15 3.94 3.53 8.68
N THR A 16 4.77 3.25 9.69
CA THR A 16 5.64 4.27 10.31
C THR A 16 6.63 4.84 9.29
N VAL A 17 7.23 3.98 8.46
CA VAL A 17 8.20 4.43 7.44
C VAL A 17 7.51 5.25 6.37
N ILE A 18 6.38 4.78 5.81
CA ILE A 18 5.62 5.53 4.80
C ILE A 18 5.19 6.89 5.37
N ALA A 19 4.56 6.93 6.54
CA ALA A 19 4.12 8.17 7.17
C ALA A 19 5.29 9.14 7.38
N SER A 20 6.42 8.66 7.87
CA SER A 20 7.61 9.48 8.09
C SER A 20 8.17 10.04 6.77
N TYR A 21 8.18 9.23 5.70
CA TYR A 21 8.76 9.63 4.42
C TYR A 21 7.92 10.65 3.65
N ILE A 22 6.61 10.70 3.87
CA ILE A 22 5.73 11.65 3.20
C ILE A 22 5.31 12.84 4.07
N SER A 23 5.64 12.84 5.37
CA SER A 23 5.15 13.83 6.34
C SER A 23 5.46 15.27 5.93
N ASP A 24 6.67 15.53 5.44
CA ASP A 24 7.21 16.85 5.06
C ASP A 24 7.24 17.08 3.53
N LEU A 25 6.58 16.23 2.74
CA LEU A 25 6.40 16.43 1.31
C LEU A 25 5.16 17.28 1.04
N GLU A 26 5.22 18.10 0.00
CA GLU A 26 4.06 18.82 -0.54
C GLU A 26 3.40 18.01 -1.66
N ASP A 27 2.18 18.38 -2.07
CA ASP A 27 1.47 17.68 -3.16
C ASP A 27 2.31 17.64 -4.46
N ALA A 28 3.01 18.74 -4.77
CA ALA A 28 3.89 18.81 -5.93
C ALA A 28 5.07 17.82 -5.85
N ASP A 29 5.60 17.58 -4.64
CA ASP A 29 6.70 16.64 -4.43
C ASP A 29 6.27 15.20 -4.76
N LEU A 30 4.99 14.87 -4.57
CA LEU A 30 4.43 13.54 -4.86
C LEU A 30 4.47 13.19 -6.35
N LEU A 31 4.61 14.17 -7.24
CA LEU A 31 4.77 13.93 -8.68
C LEU A 31 6.23 13.66 -9.08
N THR A 32 7.16 13.63 -8.13
CA THR A 32 8.56 13.31 -8.40
C THR A 32 8.73 11.80 -8.59
N ARG A 33 9.44 11.43 -9.67
CA ARG A 33 9.76 10.03 -9.99
C ARG A 33 11.13 9.65 -9.42
N PRO A 34 11.28 8.46 -8.80
CA PRO A 34 12.57 8.01 -8.29
C PRO A 34 13.61 7.76 -9.38
N GLY A 35 13.18 7.57 -10.62
CA GLY A 35 14.05 7.36 -11.77
C GLY A 35 13.26 7.19 -13.05
N SER A 36 14.00 7.07 -14.19
CA SER A 36 13.38 6.81 -15.49
C SER A 36 12.63 5.50 -15.48
N GLY A 37 11.40 5.50 -16.01
CA GLY A 37 10.53 4.31 -16.05
C GLY A 37 9.86 3.95 -14.72
N CYS A 38 10.15 4.68 -13.62
CA CYS A 38 9.45 4.52 -12.36
C CYS A 38 8.22 5.42 -12.31
N ASN A 39 7.21 5.02 -11.55
CA ASN A 39 6.07 5.86 -11.25
C ASN A 39 6.40 6.87 -10.12
N HIS A 40 5.81 8.06 -10.19
CA HIS A 40 5.91 9.06 -9.13
C HIS A 40 5.18 8.62 -7.85
N LEU A 41 5.42 9.31 -6.72
CA LEU A 41 4.93 8.88 -5.40
C LEU A 41 3.41 8.89 -5.29
N ALA A 42 2.70 9.86 -5.92
CA ALA A 42 1.24 9.89 -5.92
C ALA A 42 0.65 8.61 -6.54
N TRP A 43 1.16 8.19 -7.71
CA TRP A 43 0.75 6.92 -8.31
C TRP A 43 1.06 5.73 -7.39
N GLN A 44 2.23 5.71 -6.76
CA GLN A 44 2.64 4.62 -5.87
C GLN A 44 1.75 4.53 -4.62
N LEU A 45 1.37 5.66 -4.02
CA LEU A 45 0.43 5.68 -2.89
C LEU A 45 -0.94 5.12 -3.30
N GLY A 46 -1.49 5.57 -4.41
CA GLY A 46 -2.75 5.04 -4.90
C GLY A 46 -2.68 3.57 -5.30
N HIS A 47 -1.56 3.12 -5.87
CA HIS A 47 -1.30 1.72 -6.16
C HIS A 47 -1.26 0.85 -4.88
N LEU A 48 -0.62 1.32 -3.82
CA LEU A 48 -0.62 0.64 -2.52
C LEU A 48 -2.03 0.48 -1.99
N ILE A 49 -2.82 1.56 -2.00
CA ILE A 49 -4.20 1.58 -1.53
C ILE A 49 -5.08 0.61 -2.36
N SER A 50 -5.08 0.74 -3.69
CA SER A 50 -5.92 -0.08 -4.56
C SER A 50 -5.53 -1.55 -4.55
N SER A 51 -4.23 -1.85 -4.51
CA SER A 51 -3.72 -3.23 -4.41
C SER A 51 -4.11 -3.87 -3.08
N GLU A 52 -4.01 -3.15 -1.97
CA GLU A 52 -4.38 -3.67 -0.66
C GLU A 52 -5.88 -3.96 -0.57
N VAL A 53 -6.73 -3.05 -1.10
CA VAL A 53 -8.18 -3.30 -1.20
C VAL A 53 -8.47 -4.55 -2.02
N GLN A 54 -7.83 -4.72 -3.17
CA GLN A 54 -8.01 -5.89 -4.02
C GLN A 54 -7.59 -7.19 -3.31
N LEU A 55 -6.43 -7.20 -2.66
CA LEU A 55 -5.94 -8.34 -1.89
C LEU A 55 -6.91 -8.67 -0.75
N LEU A 56 -7.30 -7.66 0.03
CA LEU A 56 -8.20 -7.83 1.15
C LEU A 56 -9.58 -8.38 0.74
N GLN A 57 -10.17 -7.83 -0.32
CA GLN A 57 -11.45 -8.31 -0.85
C GLN A 57 -11.40 -9.77 -1.30
N SER A 58 -10.24 -10.25 -1.75
CA SER A 58 -10.06 -11.62 -2.22
C SER A 58 -9.98 -12.66 -1.10
N ILE A 59 -9.58 -12.26 0.13
CA ILE A 59 -9.39 -13.15 1.28
C ILE A 59 -10.38 -12.88 2.43
N ALA A 60 -10.98 -11.71 2.49
CA ALA A 60 -11.95 -11.31 3.50
C ALA A 60 -13.11 -10.54 2.84
N PRO A 61 -13.93 -11.22 2.02
CA PRO A 61 -15.04 -10.58 1.32
C PRO A 61 -16.03 -10.00 2.33
N GLY A 62 -16.45 -8.74 2.11
CA GLY A 62 -17.37 -8.02 3.01
C GLY A 62 -16.68 -7.09 4.01
N ILE A 63 -15.35 -7.12 4.13
CA ILE A 63 -14.57 -6.07 4.80
C ILE A 63 -14.25 -5.03 3.72
N GLY A 64 -15.17 -4.08 3.50
CA GLY A 64 -15.11 -3.20 2.35
C GLY A 64 -14.67 -1.80 2.70
N VAL A 65 -13.49 -1.41 2.24
CA VAL A 65 -13.22 0.00 1.93
C VAL A 65 -13.74 0.26 0.52
N VAL A 66 -14.58 1.25 0.36
CA VAL A 66 -15.08 1.70 -0.94
C VAL A 66 -14.17 2.81 -1.44
N LEU A 67 -13.39 2.51 -2.47
CA LEU A 67 -12.55 3.52 -3.10
C LEU A 67 -13.40 4.48 -3.94
N PRO A 68 -12.98 5.75 -4.11
CA PRO A 68 -13.63 6.69 -5.01
C PRO A 68 -13.71 6.14 -6.44
N ASP A 69 -14.74 6.55 -7.17
CA ASP A 69 -14.92 6.16 -8.58
C ASP A 69 -13.67 6.45 -9.42
N GLY A 70 -13.25 5.48 -10.22
CA GLY A 70 -12.06 5.55 -11.07
C GLY A 70 -10.71 5.44 -10.34
N PHE A 71 -10.68 5.44 -9.00
CA PHE A 71 -9.42 5.44 -8.23
C PHE A 71 -8.48 4.30 -8.62
N SER A 72 -8.99 3.08 -8.75
CA SER A 72 -8.17 1.92 -9.10
C SER A 72 -7.62 2.01 -10.54
N ASP A 73 -8.39 2.57 -11.46
CA ASP A 73 -7.97 2.74 -12.87
C ASP A 73 -6.87 3.80 -12.98
N ASP A 74 -6.97 4.90 -12.25
CA ASP A 74 -5.98 5.98 -12.20
C ASP A 74 -4.60 5.49 -11.69
N HIS A 75 -4.58 4.42 -10.90
CA HIS A 75 -3.37 3.85 -10.29
C HIS A 75 -3.04 2.43 -10.79
N ALA A 76 -3.69 2.01 -11.87
CA ALA A 76 -3.39 0.74 -12.55
C ALA A 76 -2.12 0.86 -13.40
N LYS A 77 -1.54 -0.30 -13.76
CA LYS A 77 -0.37 -0.35 -14.66
C LYS A 77 -0.61 0.35 -16.01
N ALA A 78 -1.85 0.38 -16.49
CA ALA A 78 -2.23 1.07 -17.72
C ALA A 78 -2.09 2.60 -17.61
N ALA A 79 -2.19 3.17 -16.41
CA ALA A 79 -1.99 4.59 -16.13
C ALA A 79 -0.52 4.96 -15.85
N ASN A 80 0.40 4.03 -16.08
CA ASN A 80 1.83 4.27 -15.94
C ASN A 80 2.29 5.38 -16.91
N GLY A 81 3.00 6.37 -16.36
CA GLY A 81 3.54 7.48 -17.16
C GLY A 81 2.64 8.72 -17.24
N VAL A 82 1.46 8.73 -16.63
CA VAL A 82 0.66 9.95 -16.48
C VAL A 82 1.37 10.90 -15.51
N ASP A 83 1.53 12.18 -15.92
CA ASP A 83 2.16 13.24 -15.12
C ASP A 83 1.22 14.45 -14.90
N ASP A 84 -0.04 14.37 -15.34
CA ASP A 84 -1.01 15.44 -15.10
C ASP A 84 -1.42 15.46 -13.61
N ALA A 85 -1.01 16.49 -12.90
CA ALA A 85 -1.32 16.66 -11.48
C ALA A 85 -2.83 16.57 -11.17
N LYS A 86 -3.69 16.93 -12.12
CA LYS A 86 -5.15 16.89 -11.96
C LYS A 86 -5.73 15.47 -11.95
N ALA A 87 -4.96 14.51 -12.45
CA ALA A 87 -5.35 13.09 -12.42
C ALA A 87 -5.08 12.43 -11.06
N PHE A 88 -4.39 13.12 -10.15
CA PHE A 88 -3.99 12.57 -8.86
C PHE A 88 -4.58 13.37 -7.70
N ARG A 89 -4.60 12.75 -6.54
CA ARG A 89 -5.17 13.31 -5.33
C ARG A 89 -4.12 14.08 -4.53
N THR A 90 -4.58 14.91 -3.59
CA THR A 90 -3.72 15.56 -2.61
C THR A 90 -3.08 14.52 -1.68
N LYS A 91 -1.98 14.89 -1.07
CA LYS A 91 -1.32 14.09 -0.02
C LYS A 91 -2.29 13.66 1.07
N GLN A 92 -3.14 14.59 1.54
CA GLN A 92 -4.06 14.32 2.62
C GLN A 92 -5.11 13.27 2.23
N GLU A 93 -5.67 13.35 1.02
CA GLU A 93 -6.62 12.35 0.52
C GLU A 93 -6.00 10.95 0.42
N TYR A 94 -4.75 10.84 -0.02
CA TYR A 94 -4.03 9.56 0.00
C TYR A 94 -3.80 9.04 1.41
N LEU A 95 -3.41 9.89 2.36
CA LEU A 95 -3.17 9.48 3.75
C LEU A 95 -4.45 9.00 4.43
N ASP A 96 -5.57 9.67 4.18
CA ASP A 96 -6.87 9.30 4.74
C ASP A 96 -7.31 7.92 4.21
N LEU A 97 -7.27 7.72 2.89
CA LEU A 97 -7.59 6.43 2.28
C LEU A 97 -6.62 5.32 2.72
N TYR A 98 -5.33 5.60 2.76
CA TYR A 98 -4.32 4.64 3.22
C TYR A 98 -4.62 4.21 4.66
N THR A 99 -4.91 5.16 5.54
CA THR A 99 -5.24 4.87 6.95
C THR A 99 -6.49 4.00 7.06
N GLU A 100 -7.55 4.31 6.31
CA GLU A 100 -8.80 3.53 6.29
C GLU A 100 -8.54 2.09 5.84
N VAL A 101 -7.82 1.89 4.75
CA VAL A 101 -7.49 0.57 4.22
C VAL A 101 -6.65 -0.24 5.20
N ARG A 102 -5.63 0.38 5.82
CA ARG A 102 -4.79 -0.27 6.83
C ARG A 102 -5.57 -0.70 8.07
N GLN A 103 -6.53 0.11 8.51
CA GLN A 103 -7.43 -0.26 9.61
C GLN A 103 -8.31 -1.45 9.25
N ALA A 104 -8.86 -1.47 8.03
CA ALA A 104 -9.68 -2.58 7.55
C ALA A 104 -8.87 -3.88 7.46
N SER A 105 -7.65 -3.84 6.91
CA SER A 105 -6.75 -4.99 6.84
C SER A 105 -6.36 -5.51 8.22
N GLY A 106 -6.08 -4.60 9.16
CA GLY A 106 -5.79 -4.96 10.54
C GLY A 106 -6.96 -5.63 11.25
N ALA A 107 -8.17 -5.14 11.02
CA ALA A 107 -9.40 -5.73 11.57
C ALA A 107 -9.67 -7.12 10.97
N ALA A 108 -9.49 -7.29 9.67
CA ALA A 108 -9.62 -8.58 9.00
C ALA A 108 -8.64 -9.61 9.57
N LEU A 109 -7.37 -9.25 9.71
CA LEU A 109 -6.35 -10.12 10.28
C LEU A 109 -6.66 -10.52 11.73
N ASN A 110 -7.20 -9.59 12.55
CA ASN A 110 -7.60 -9.89 13.92
C ASN A 110 -8.74 -10.92 14.00
N ASN A 111 -9.64 -10.91 13.02
CA ASN A 111 -10.80 -11.80 12.98
C ASN A 111 -10.48 -13.16 12.33
N ALA A 112 -9.37 -13.26 11.58
CA ALA A 112 -8.98 -14.48 10.91
C ALA A 112 -8.57 -15.57 11.93
N THR A 113 -9.14 -16.75 11.80
CA THR A 113 -8.75 -17.93 12.58
C THR A 113 -7.45 -18.55 12.04
N ALA A 114 -6.78 -19.37 12.84
CA ALA A 114 -5.60 -20.10 12.38
C ALA A 114 -5.91 -20.99 11.18
N ALA A 115 -7.09 -21.63 11.14
CA ALA A 115 -7.51 -22.47 10.02
C ALA A 115 -7.69 -21.66 8.74
N GLU A 116 -8.33 -20.49 8.80
CA GLU A 116 -8.47 -19.60 7.64
C GLU A 116 -7.13 -19.07 7.14
N LEU A 117 -6.18 -18.79 8.03
CA LEU A 117 -4.84 -18.36 7.63
C LEU A 117 -4.05 -19.47 6.90
N ASP A 118 -4.31 -20.74 7.22
CA ASP A 118 -3.67 -21.89 6.59
C ASP A 118 -4.35 -22.31 5.27
N GLU A 119 -5.51 -21.73 4.92
CA GLU A 119 -6.19 -22.01 3.66
C GLU A 119 -5.34 -21.59 2.45
N ASP A 120 -5.54 -22.27 1.33
CA ASP A 120 -4.95 -21.88 0.05
C ASP A 120 -5.38 -20.47 -0.34
N ALA A 121 -4.44 -19.64 -0.76
CA ALA A 121 -4.76 -18.34 -1.35
C ALA A 121 -5.57 -18.51 -2.65
N PRO A 122 -6.38 -17.49 -3.05
CA PRO A 122 -7.05 -17.48 -4.34
C PRO A 122 -6.07 -17.76 -5.48
N GLU A 123 -6.50 -18.52 -6.48
CA GLU A 123 -5.66 -19.03 -7.57
C GLU A 123 -4.79 -17.96 -8.23
N ALA A 124 -5.36 -16.76 -8.43
CA ALA A 124 -4.65 -15.64 -9.05
C ALA A 124 -3.39 -15.19 -8.28
N PHE A 125 -3.30 -15.46 -6.98
CA PHE A 125 -2.19 -15.05 -6.12
C PHE A 125 -1.29 -16.21 -5.67
N ARG A 126 -1.74 -17.46 -5.82
CA ARG A 126 -1.10 -18.65 -5.26
C ARG A 126 0.34 -18.87 -5.72
N ALA A 127 0.69 -18.39 -6.91
CA ALA A 127 2.06 -18.52 -7.43
C ALA A 127 3.13 -17.82 -6.59
N PHE A 128 2.76 -16.77 -5.83
CA PHE A 128 3.68 -16.01 -4.98
C PHE A 128 3.20 -15.83 -3.54
N CYS A 129 1.94 -16.10 -3.27
CA CYS A 129 1.34 -16.17 -1.93
C CYS A 129 0.55 -17.49 -1.85
N PRO A 130 1.18 -18.61 -1.43
CA PRO A 130 0.52 -19.92 -1.40
C PRO A 130 -0.70 -19.97 -0.48
N THR A 131 -0.68 -19.28 0.66
CA THR A 131 -1.72 -19.30 1.67
C THR A 131 -2.34 -17.92 1.91
N VAL A 132 -3.47 -17.88 2.59
CA VAL A 132 -4.08 -16.63 3.10
C VAL A 132 -3.13 -15.90 4.03
N LEU A 133 -2.35 -16.63 4.84
CA LEU A 133 -1.30 -16.04 5.67
C LEU A 133 -0.28 -15.26 4.84
N ASP A 134 0.20 -15.86 3.72
CA ASP A 134 1.16 -15.18 2.83
C ASP A 134 0.57 -13.91 2.22
N MET A 135 -0.74 -13.88 1.96
CA MET A 135 -1.44 -12.67 1.49
C MET A 135 -1.38 -11.56 2.55
N TYR A 136 -1.63 -11.87 3.83
CA TYR A 136 -1.48 -10.88 4.91
C TYR A 136 -0.03 -10.43 5.11
N VAL A 137 0.94 -11.32 4.94
CA VAL A 137 2.37 -10.95 4.96
C VAL A 137 2.70 -10.01 3.80
N LEU A 138 2.18 -10.27 2.60
CA LEU A 138 2.33 -9.36 1.45
C LEU A 138 1.70 -7.99 1.75
N ILE A 139 0.46 -7.93 2.25
CA ILE A 139 -0.22 -6.69 2.65
C ILE A 139 0.64 -5.89 3.65
N ALA A 140 1.25 -6.56 4.62
CA ALA A 140 2.10 -5.91 5.62
C ALA A 140 3.43 -5.38 5.05
N ALA A 141 4.01 -6.08 4.07
CA ALA A 141 5.36 -5.80 3.55
C ALA A 141 5.36 -4.93 2.29
N HIS A 142 4.29 -4.90 1.50
CA HIS A 142 4.21 -4.18 0.23
C HIS A 142 4.54 -2.68 0.36
N PRO A 143 4.06 -1.95 1.39
CA PRO A 143 4.44 -0.55 1.56
C PRO A 143 5.96 -0.35 1.77
N MET A 144 6.66 -1.31 2.39
CA MET A 144 8.11 -1.21 2.59
C MET A 144 8.88 -1.28 1.27
N MET A 145 8.38 -2.05 0.28
CA MET A 145 8.99 -2.09 -1.06
C MET A 145 8.93 -0.72 -1.73
N HIS A 146 7.81 0.00 -1.59
CA HIS A 146 7.65 1.35 -2.10
C HIS A 146 8.41 2.40 -1.28
N ALA A 147 8.54 2.21 0.03
CA ALA A 147 9.31 3.11 0.90
C ALA A 147 10.77 3.26 0.43
N GLY A 148 11.36 2.21 -0.12
CA GLY A 148 12.68 2.29 -0.74
C GLY A 148 12.75 3.29 -1.89
N GLN A 149 11.71 3.37 -2.72
CA GLN A 149 11.61 4.35 -3.80
C GLN A 149 11.34 5.76 -3.27
N PHE A 150 10.56 5.89 -2.20
CA PHE A 150 10.33 7.17 -1.53
C PHE A 150 11.65 7.74 -0.96
N ALA A 151 12.53 6.90 -0.41
CA ALA A 151 13.85 7.30 0.03
C ALA A 151 14.70 7.89 -1.10
N VAL A 152 14.58 7.38 -2.33
CA VAL A 152 15.27 7.93 -3.51
C VAL A 152 14.73 9.33 -3.83
N VAL A 153 13.41 9.51 -3.88
CA VAL A 153 12.78 10.81 -4.14
C VAL A 153 13.17 11.82 -3.06
N ARG A 154 13.18 11.43 -1.78
CA ARG A 154 13.62 12.31 -0.70
C ARG A 154 15.04 12.84 -0.93
N ARG A 155 15.98 11.96 -1.35
CA ARG A 155 17.36 12.39 -1.69
C ARG A 155 17.39 13.34 -2.88
N GLN A 156 16.59 13.12 -3.91
CA GLN A 156 16.47 14.03 -5.06
C GLN A 156 15.96 15.41 -4.64
N LEU A 157 15.06 15.48 -3.68
CA LEU A 157 14.48 16.71 -3.12
C LEU A 157 15.37 17.36 -2.04
N GLY A 158 16.55 16.80 -1.75
CA GLY A 158 17.44 17.29 -0.69
C GLY A 158 16.90 17.08 0.73
N LYS A 159 15.91 16.19 0.90
CA LYS A 159 15.30 15.87 2.21
C LYS A 159 16.03 14.70 2.88
N PRO A 160 16.12 14.67 4.22
CA PRO A 160 16.79 13.58 4.92
C PRO A 160 16.03 12.26 4.73
N VAL A 161 16.76 11.16 4.66
CA VAL A 161 16.22 9.82 4.79
C VAL A 161 16.16 9.50 6.28
N LEU A 162 14.97 9.10 6.76
CA LEU A 162 14.66 9.05 8.19
C LEU A 162 15.01 7.71 8.84
N MET A 163 15.37 6.70 8.03
CA MET A 163 15.91 5.41 8.49
C MET A 163 16.96 4.90 7.51
#